data_d0a966d2d97b64c80d33edeaaf438817
#
_entry.id   d0a966d2d97b64c80d33edeaaf438817
#
_cell.length_a   1.000
_cell.length_b   1.000
_cell.length_c   1.000
_cell.angle_alpha   90.00
_cell.angle_beta   90.00
_cell.angle_gamma   90.00
#
_symmetry.space_group_name_H-M   'P 1'
#
loop_
_entity.id
_entity.type
_entity.pdbx_description
1 polymer ?
#
loop_
_entity_poly.entity_id
_entity_poly.type
_entity_poly.pdbx_seq_one_letter_code
_entity_poly.pdbx_strand_id
1 'polypeptide(L)'
;TDALIAPIHERDLAAAIVRALLSDDLLSTAPVLTGPELVTQAEQAKLIGEAIGKPIRFERVDPSDARDHMAAQGIPSSIADSLLRYYERAISHPIEPTPISTDLVGEPPRSYRQWVLDHTADFR
;
A
#
# COMPACT_ATOMS: atom_id res chain seq x y z
N THR A 1 10.65 4.84 6.93
CA THR A 1 9.83 5.68 7.81
C THR A 1 8.99 4.80 8.74
N ASP A 2 8.47 5.37 9.84
CA ASP A 2 7.50 4.73 10.75
C ASP A 2 6.05 5.04 10.33
N ALA A 3 5.85 5.55 9.14
CA ALA A 3 4.54 5.83 8.58
C ALA A 3 3.71 4.54 8.52
N LEU A 4 2.52 4.61 9.06
CA LEU A 4 1.52 3.55 8.96
C LEU A 4 0.68 3.79 7.71
N ILE A 5 0.67 2.84 6.82
CA ILE A 5 -0.14 2.86 5.60
C ILE A 5 -0.98 1.58 5.50
N ALA A 6 -2.08 1.66 4.79
CA ALA A 6 -3.00 0.54 4.59
C ALA A 6 -3.04 0.14 3.09
N PRO A 7 -2.02 -0.59 2.59
CA PRO A 7 -1.95 -0.97 1.18
C PRO A 7 -3.13 -1.87 0.81
N ILE A 8 -3.80 -1.53 -0.29
CA ILE A 8 -4.89 -2.35 -0.82
C ILE A 8 -4.35 -3.38 -1.81
N HIS A 9 -4.86 -4.60 -1.74
CA HIS A 9 -4.57 -5.64 -2.72
C HIS A 9 -5.22 -5.29 -4.07
N GLU A 10 -4.50 -5.47 -5.18
CA GLU A 10 -5.00 -5.11 -6.52
C GLU A 10 -6.27 -5.86 -6.92
N ARG A 11 -6.46 -7.11 -6.44
CA ARG A 11 -7.69 -7.87 -6.69
C ARG A 11 -8.89 -7.27 -5.96
N ASP A 12 -8.70 -6.74 -4.77
CA ASP A 12 -9.76 -6.06 -4.02
C ASP A 12 -10.13 -4.74 -4.69
N LEU A 13 -9.12 -3.99 -5.16
CA LEU A 13 -9.35 -2.79 -5.94
C LEU A 13 -10.07 -3.09 -7.25
N ALA A 14 -9.66 -4.13 -7.97
CA ALA A 14 -10.33 -4.57 -9.20
C ALA A 14 -11.79 -4.96 -8.95
N ALA A 15 -12.08 -5.70 -7.87
CA ALA A 15 -13.43 -6.08 -7.48
C ALA A 15 -14.29 -4.84 -7.19
N ALA A 16 -13.74 -3.82 -6.51
CA ALA A 16 -14.42 -2.56 -6.28
C ALA A 16 -14.74 -1.82 -7.58
N ILE A 17 -13.80 -1.77 -8.51
CA ILE A 17 -14.00 -1.14 -9.82
C ILE A 17 -15.09 -1.87 -10.62
N VAL A 18 -15.05 -3.21 -10.65
CA VAL A 18 -16.08 -4.01 -11.32
C VAL A 18 -17.46 -3.73 -10.71
N ARG A 19 -17.56 -3.67 -9.38
CA ARG A 19 -18.81 -3.33 -8.70
C ARG A 19 -19.30 -1.94 -9.08
N ALA A 20 -18.43 -0.95 -9.11
CA ALA A 20 -18.78 0.41 -9.50
C ALA A 20 -19.27 0.52 -10.95
N LEU A 21 -18.80 -0.35 -11.83
CA LEU A 21 -19.21 -0.38 -13.25
C LEU A 21 -20.53 -1.13 -13.48
N LEU A 22 -20.84 -2.12 -12.63
CA LEU A 22 -21.97 -3.02 -12.82
C LEU A 22 -23.19 -2.69 -11.94
N SER A 23 -23.07 -1.75 -11.00
CA SER A 23 -24.16 -1.38 -10.12
C SER A 23 -24.17 0.11 -9.80
N ASP A 24 -25.32 0.59 -9.35
CA ASP A 24 -25.51 2.00 -8.98
C ASP A 24 -25.14 2.30 -7.52
N ASP A 25 -24.68 1.32 -6.76
CA ASP A 25 -24.42 1.42 -5.32
C ASP A 25 -23.38 2.49 -4.97
N LEU A 26 -22.45 2.76 -5.89
CA LEU A 26 -21.37 3.72 -5.72
C LEU A 26 -21.57 5.01 -6.53
N LEU A 27 -22.75 5.19 -7.17
CA LEU A 27 -23.04 6.41 -7.93
C LEU A 27 -22.96 7.64 -7.02
N SER A 28 -22.34 8.70 -7.56
CA SER A 28 -22.17 9.97 -6.86
C SER A 28 -21.40 9.89 -5.54
N THR A 29 -20.59 8.84 -5.34
CA THR A 29 -19.70 8.67 -4.20
C THR A 29 -18.24 8.74 -4.64
N ALA A 30 -17.35 9.05 -3.70
CA ALA A 30 -15.91 9.01 -3.90
C ALA A 30 -15.25 8.31 -2.70
N PRO A 31 -15.46 6.99 -2.54
CA PRO A 31 -14.93 6.29 -1.38
C PRO A 31 -13.41 6.20 -1.44
N VAL A 32 -12.76 6.42 -0.31
CA VAL A 32 -11.35 6.09 -0.13
C VAL A 32 -11.28 4.60 0.24
N LEU A 33 -10.60 3.82 -0.58
CA LEU A 33 -10.43 2.40 -0.37
C LEU A 33 -9.01 2.11 0.10
N THR A 34 -8.89 1.29 1.13
CA THR A 34 -7.61 0.85 1.70
C THR A 34 -7.59 -0.66 1.87
N GLY A 35 -6.41 -1.20 2.20
CA GLY A 35 -6.31 -2.54 2.77
C GLY A 35 -6.92 -2.61 4.16
N PRO A 36 -7.04 -3.84 4.72
CA PRO A 36 -7.71 -4.07 6.01
C PRO A 36 -6.86 -3.68 7.23
N GLU A 37 -5.57 -3.48 7.05
CA GLU A 37 -4.61 -3.29 8.15
C GLU A 37 -3.58 -2.21 7.85
N LEU A 38 -3.09 -1.58 8.92
CA LEU A 38 -1.98 -0.64 8.86
C LEU A 38 -0.66 -1.40 8.99
N VAL A 39 0.28 -1.12 8.11
CA VAL A 39 1.63 -1.70 8.13
C VAL A 39 2.68 -0.62 7.88
N THR A 40 3.82 -0.74 8.56
CA THR A 40 5.01 0.08 8.29
C THR A 40 5.81 -0.49 7.13
N GLN A 41 6.69 0.31 6.53
CA GLN A 41 7.62 -0.18 5.52
C GLN A 41 8.56 -1.28 6.05
N ALA A 42 8.94 -1.20 7.32
CA ALA A 42 9.76 -2.23 7.97
C ALA A 42 9.02 -3.56 8.07
N GLU A 43 7.73 -3.53 8.44
CA GLU A 43 6.86 -4.72 8.48
C GLU A 43 6.65 -5.29 7.08
N GLN A 44 6.46 -4.44 6.07
CA GLN A 44 6.37 -4.88 4.68
C GLN A 44 7.63 -5.62 4.23
N ALA A 45 8.82 -5.06 4.48
CA ALA A 45 10.09 -5.70 4.17
C ALA A 45 10.27 -7.04 4.91
N LYS A 46 9.87 -7.09 6.20
CA LYS A 46 9.89 -8.32 6.99
C LYS A 46 9.00 -9.41 6.40
N LEU A 47 7.75 -9.07 6.02
CA LEU A 47 6.81 -10.02 5.44
C LEU A 47 7.30 -10.58 4.09
N ILE A 48 7.92 -9.72 3.26
CA ILE A 48 8.56 -10.16 2.01
C ILE A 48 9.72 -11.12 2.31
N GLY A 49 10.59 -10.76 3.25
CA GLY A 49 11.72 -11.60 3.66
C GLY A 49 11.29 -12.98 4.17
N GLU A 50 10.23 -13.03 4.98
CA GLU A 50 9.63 -14.29 5.44
C GLU A 50 9.16 -15.16 4.27
N ALA A 51 8.45 -14.55 3.30
CA ALA A 51 7.88 -15.28 2.16
C ALA A 51 8.94 -15.86 1.20
N ILE A 52 10.06 -15.15 1.01
CA ILE A 52 11.14 -15.62 0.14
C ILE A 52 12.20 -16.44 0.88
N GLY A 53 12.07 -16.57 2.20
CA GLY A 53 13.05 -17.31 3.03
C GLY A 53 14.42 -16.63 3.13
N LYS A 54 14.50 -15.32 2.93
CA LYS A 54 15.73 -14.53 2.98
C LYS A 54 15.54 -13.30 3.86
N PRO A 55 16.46 -12.99 4.80
CA PRO A 55 16.37 -11.76 5.56
C PRO A 55 16.55 -10.55 4.65
N ILE A 56 15.64 -9.60 4.72
CA ILE A 56 15.76 -8.30 4.05
C ILE A 56 16.25 -7.28 5.07
N ARG A 57 17.35 -6.61 4.74
CA ARG A 57 17.86 -5.52 5.54
C ARG A 57 17.04 -4.27 5.24
N PHE A 58 16.42 -3.72 6.28
CA PHE A 58 15.72 -2.46 6.21
C PHE A 58 16.59 -1.36 6.80
N GLU A 59 16.85 -0.33 6.03
CA GLU A 59 17.59 0.86 6.48
C GLU A 59 16.72 2.11 6.38
N ARG A 60 16.81 2.93 7.43
CA ARG A 60 16.22 4.26 7.40
C ARG A 60 17.19 5.22 6.72
N VAL A 61 16.67 6.01 5.81
CA VAL A 61 17.41 7.08 5.14
C VAL A 61 16.73 8.42 5.42
N ASP A 62 17.49 9.49 5.41
CA ASP A 62 16.93 10.82 5.53
C ASP A 62 16.08 11.17 4.30
N PRO A 63 15.07 12.04 4.43
CA PRO A 63 14.22 12.45 3.30
C PRO A 63 15.00 13.04 2.12
N SER A 64 16.11 13.76 2.37
CA SER A 64 16.99 14.27 1.32
C SER A 64 17.64 13.15 0.53
N ASP A 65 18.21 12.15 1.21
CA ASP A 65 18.88 11.01 0.58
C ASP A 65 17.86 10.15 -0.19
N ALA A 66 16.66 10.00 0.37
CA ALA A 66 15.56 9.31 -0.32
C ALA A 66 15.17 10.03 -1.61
N ARG A 67 15.12 11.37 -1.60
CA ARG A 67 14.85 12.19 -2.79
C ARG A 67 15.91 12.00 -3.86
N ASP A 68 17.19 12.07 -3.47
CA ASP A 68 18.32 11.89 -4.38
C ASP A 68 18.33 10.49 -5.01
N HIS A 69 18.01 9.48 -4.20
CA HIS A 69 17.89 8.12 -4.69
C HIS A 69 16.74 7.95 -5.71
N MET A 70 15.57 8.54 -5.44
CA MET A 70 14.44 8.56 -6.36
C MET A 70 14.79 9.28 -7.67
N ALA A 71 15.49 10.42 -7.58
CA ALA A 71 15.96 11.16 -8.75
C ALA A 71 16.93 10.33 -9.60
N ALA A 72 17.85 9.59 -8.97
CA ALA A 72 18.76 8.68 -9.66
C ALA A 72 18.03 7.54 -10.40
N GLN A 73 16.84 7.18 -9.94
CA GLN A 73 15.94 6.19 -10.59
C GLN A 73 15.03 6.82 -11.66
N GLY A 74 15.18 8.11 -11.94
CA GLY A 74 14.38 8.82 -12.94
C GLY A 74 12.99 9.25 -12.47
N ILE A 75 12.72 9.21 -11.15
CA ILE A 75 11.45 9.65 -10.59
C ILE A 75 11.42 11.19 -10.59
N PRO A 76 10.40 11.84 -11.21
CA PRO A 76 10.27 13.28 -11.19
C PRO A 76 10.23 13.86 -9.77
N SER A 77 10.90 14.99 -9.54
CA SER A 77 10.98 15.61 -8.21
C SER A 77 9.61 15.91 -7.59
N SER A 78 8.63 16.30 -8.40
CA SER A 78 7.25 16.55 -7.95
C SER A 78 6.58 15.30 -7.37
N ILE A 79 6.88 14.12 -7.93
CA ILE A 79 6.37 12.83 -7.43
C ILE A 79 7.10 12.45 -6.15
N ALA A 80 8.43 12.56 -6.14
CA ALA A 80 9.24 12.29 -4.95
C ALA A 80 8.80 13.16 -3.76
N ASP A 81 8.62 14.48 -3.98
CA ASP A 81 8.16 15.41 -2.96
C ASP A 81 6.75 15.08 -2.45
N SER A 82 5.85 14.66 -3.33
CA SER A 82 4.49 14.28 -2.95
C SER A 82 4.49 13.01 -2.11
N LEU A 83 5.32 12.04 -2.47
CA LEU A 83 5.46 10.78 -1.74
C LEU A 83 6.09 11.01 -0.35
N LEU A 84 7.13 11.81 -0.26
CA LEU A 84 7.77 12.13 1.02
C LEU A 84 6.80 12.86 1.97
N ARG A 85 6.04 13.85 1.47
CA ARG A 85 4.99 14.53 2.25
C ARG A 85 3.88 13.58 2.68
N TYR A 86 3.50 12.63 1.83
CA TYR A 86 2.52 11.60 2.19
C TYR A 86 2.99 10.77 3.38
N TYR A 87 4.24 10.28 3.34
CA TYR A 87 4.80 9.50 4.46
C TYR A 87 4.96 10.34 5.73
N GLU A 88 5.43 11.58 5.63
CA GLU A 88 5.54 12.49 6.77
C GLU A 88 4.18 12.70 7.45
N ARG A 89 3.14 12.93 6.64
CA ARG A 89 1.78 13.08 7.14
C ARG A 89 1.26 11.79 7.78
N ALA A 90 1.55 10.63 7.20
CA ALA A 90 1.11 9.34 7.73
C ALA A 90 1.78 8.95 9.05
N ILE A 91 2.91 9.57 9.43
CA ILE A 91 3.51 9.41 10.76
C ILE A 91 2.65 10.08 11.83
N SER A 92 2.21 11.30 11.59
CA SER A 92 1.48 12.12 12.56
C SER A 92 -0.03 11.90 12.51
N HIS A 93 -0.55 11.55 11.33
CA HIS A 93 -1.98 11.39 11.06
C HIS A 93 -2.18 10.16 10.16
N PRO A 94 -2.05 8.94 10.70
CA PRO A 94 -2.30 7.72 9.93
C PRO A 94 -3.75 7.71 9.44
N ILE A 95 -3.93 7.21 8.22
CA ILE A 95 -5.26 7.08 7.63
C ILE A 95 -5.95 5.91 8.33
N GLU A 96 -7.18 6.13 8.81
CA GLU A 96 -8.02 5.03 9.30
C GLU A 96 -8.29 4.04 8.15
N PRO A 97 -8.08 2.73 8.37
CA PRO A 97 -8.40 1.75 7.36
C PRO A 97 -9.87 1.78 6.97
N THR A 98 -10.13 1.91 5.69
CA THR A 98 -11.48 1.84 5.08
C THR A 98 -11.48 0.74 4.03
N PRO A 99 -11.33 -0.54 4.45
CA PRO A 99 -11.30 -1.65 3.51
C PRO A 99 -12.65 -1.77 2.81
N ILE A 100 -12.63 -2.23 1.57
CA ILE A 100 -13.87 -2.51 0.88
C ILE A 100 -14.64 -3.60 1.63
N SER A 101 -15.94 -3.39 1.85
CA SER A 101 -16.74 -4.34 2.60
C SER A 101 -16.94 -5.64 1.83
N THR A 102 -16.97 -6.75 2.56
CA THR A 102 -17.31 -8.06 2.01
C THR A 102 -18.66 -8.06 1.28
N ASP A 103 -19.62 -7.26 1.77
CA ASP A 103 -20.95 -7.14 1.15
C ASP A 103 -20.90 -6.54 -0.26
N LEU A 104 -19.90 -5.70 -0.53
CA LEU A 104 -19.73 -5.09 -1.86
C LEU A 104 -19.01 -5.99 -2.85
N VAL A 105 -18.04 -6.79 -2.41
CA VAL A 105 -17.19 -7.58 -3.30
C VAL A 105 -17.35 -9.09 -3.16
N GLY A 106 -18.14 -9.54 -2.18
CA GLY A 106 -18.41 -10.96 -1.95
C GLY A 106 -17.31 -11.74 -1.22
N GLU A 107 -16.16 -11.11 -0.95
CA GLU A 107 -15.00 -11.72 -0.28
C GLU A 107 -14.43 -10.78 0.78
N PRO A 108 -13.81 -11.32 1.86
CA PRO A 108 -13.08 -10.50 2.82
C PRO A 108 -11.90 -9.79 2.16
N PRO A 109 -11.55 -8.56 2.59
CA PRO A 109 -10.38 -7.84 2.08
C PRO A 109 -9.10 -8.60 2.39
N ARG A 110 -8.19 -8.65 1.42
CA ARG A 110 -6.92 -9.37 1.51
C ARG A 110 -5.88 -8.55 2.28
N SER A 111 -5.16 -9.22 3.18
CA SER A 111 -4.06 -8.62 3.94
C SER A 111 -2.83 -8.36 3.06
N TYR A 112 -1.91 -7.51 3.54
CA TYR A 112 -0.61 -7.33 2.90
C TYR A 112 0.19 -8.65 2.85
N ARG A 113 0.10 -9.48 3.89
CA ARG A 113 0.70 -10.82 3.89
C ARG A 113 0.18 -11.68 2.74
N GLN A 114 -1.13 -11.66 2.47
CA GLN A 114 -1.69 -12.41 1.33
C GLN A 114 -1.12 -11.89 0.00
N TRP A 115 -1.05 -10.58 -0.16
CA TRP A 115 -0.42 -9.96 -1.33
C TRP A 115 1.01 -10.44 -1.55
N VAL A 116 1.83 -10.44 -0.49
CA VAL A 116 3.22 -10.93 -0.55
C VAL A 116 3.29 -12.39 -0.97
N LEU A 117 2.39 -13.25 -0.46
CA LEU A 117 2.34 -14.66 -0.84
C LEU A 117 1.97 -14.84 -2.32
N ASP A 118 1.01 -14.08 -2.80
CA ASP A 118 0.57 -14.12 -4.21
C ASP A 118 1.66 -13.63 -5.17
N HIS A 119 2.58 -12.75 -4.70
CA HIS A 119 3.66 -12.14 -5.49
C HIS A 119 5.06 -12.64 -5.12
N THR A 120 5.17 -13.75 -4.41
CA THR A 120 6.47 -14.27 -3.93
C THR A 120 7.47 -14.47 -5.09
N ALA A 121 7.00 -14.80 -6.28
CA ALA A 121 7.85 -15.00 -7.45
C ALA A 121 8.56 -13.72 -7.91
N ASP A 122 7.96 -12.55 -7.68
CA ASP A 122 8.47 -11.24 -8.12
C ASP A 122 9.68 -10.78 -7.28
N PHE A 123 9.89 -11.40 -6.12
CA PHE A 123 10.96 -11.07 -5.18
C PHE A 123 12.13 -12.08 -5.17
N ARG A 124 12.11 -13.08 -6.04
CA ARG A 124 13.14 -14.14 -6.10
C ARG A 124 14.22 -13.87 -7.13
#